data_06b8071fce2d77d728e349f8575af1a9
#
_entry.id   06b8071fce2d77d728e349f8575af1a9
#
_cell.length_a   1.000
_cell.length_b   1.000
_cell.length_c   1.000
_cell.angle_alpha   90.00
_cell.angle_beta   90.00
_cell.angle_gamma   90.00
#
_symmetry.space_group_name_H-M   'P 1'
#
loop_
_entity.id
_entity.type
_entity.pdbx_description
1 polymer ?
#
loop_
_entity_poly.entity_id
_entity_poly.type
_entity_poly.pdbx_seq_one_letter_code
_entity_poly.pdbx_strand_id
1 'polypeptide(L)'
;MTNARPVWFGEDKRPAFGWFHSPQDGLASDGAVICPPIGFNYLHCHYALRLLAERLAANGLCALRFDYDGTGDSAGGNDDPDRVQAWLTTVRRAIRLVRDAGVDEVCVVGMRFGATLAAEVAATDGEIDQVVLWDPCASGRSFLREQRAISTITLGSTADSSDGSLEIPGIRYNATTARDIEAIAIENCSLPLARRVLVLTRADRPVSRALLRAQLASEEFSHEEALGQAQFIDQYPPHQELPRAAIGRITDWLNEGTRQPAVTVRSPQLSGPRLVARGPTGRGVVEDAVSVPPAGLFGILTYRADAPFATDKPTAIFLNVANQHHVGPNRLWVEWSRQWAMAGIRSLRLDLSGLGDSPDRQGERGEWQSCKPEAFDDVVDAAGWASPDNPSNVILVGLCSGGYQALESALTIRPRGVVAINPVTSFVPPEGLAGLRLDPRRLIVFPSDDVVENFREAIRPTNLRQRFPGLAWRLRLIAHPRRRSGRWLDQLVRQGTDTLLVCGDAEFRPIRKGVRAAHLQRLERTGRLRVEHLAGLQHDLFIADQRSLVRRLVTEQVLSRFSDHS
;
A
#
# COMPACT_ATOMS: atom_id res chain seq x y z
N MET A 1 10.78 21.77 3.85
CA MET A 1 10.14 20.74 3.00
C MET A 1 11.23 20.06 2.20
N THR A 2 11.15 18.76 1.95
CA THR A 2 12.12 18.05 1.14
C THR A 2 11.64 17.98 -0.31
N ASN A 3 12.57 17.83 -1.26
CA ASN A 3 12.24 17.69 -2.67
C ASN A 3 12.22 16.19 -3.01
N ALA A 4 11.04 15.58 -3.00
CA ALA A 4 10.84 14.15 -3.31
C ALA A 4 10.36 13.97 -4.75
N ARG A 5 10.96 13.05 -5.50
CA ARG A 5 10.63 12.78 -6.90
C ARG A 5 10.50 11.28 -7.16
N PRO A 6 9.45 10.83 -7.84
CA PRO A 6 9.36 9.45 -8.31
C PRO A 6 10.39 9.20 -9.40
N VAL A 7 11.02 8.04 -9.35
CA VAL A 7 12.06 7.66 -10.32
C VAL A 7 11.91 6.20 -10.74
N TRP A 8 12.10 5.95 -12.04
CA TRP A 8 12.32 4.62 -12.57
C TRP A 8 13.83 4.44 -12.82
N PHE A 9 14.37 3.32 -12.39
CA PHE A 9 15.81 3.06 -12.51
C PHE A 9 16.13 1.60 -12.85
N GLY A 10 17.37 1.35 -13.23
CA GLY A 10 17.84 0.04 -13.65
C GLY A 10 17.61 -0.21 -15.13
N GLU A 11 17.25 -1.43 -15.52
CA GLU A 11 17.10 -1.81 -16.93
C GLU A 11 15.77 -1.32 -17.52
N ASP A 12 15.80 -0.80 -18.76
CA ASP A 12 14.60 -0.33 -19.46
C ASP A 12 13.51 -1.39 -19.64
N LYS A 13 13.91 -2.65 -19.77
CA LYS A 13 12.95 -3.76 -19.94
C LYS A 13 12.37 -4.28 -18.63
N ARG A 14 13.03 -3.95 -17.50
CA ARG A 14 12.66 -4.40 -16.18
C ARG A 14 13.03 -3.33 -15.13
N PRO A 15 12.39 -2.14 -15.21
CA PRO A 15 12.72 -1.03 -14.34
C PRO A 15 12.24 -1.29 -12.91
N ALA A 16 13.03 -0.83 -11.94
CA ALA A 16 12.61 -0.67 -10.56
C ALA A 16 12.02 0.72 -10.35
N PHE A 17 11.09 0.84 -9.43
CA PHE A 17 10.47 2.10 -9.04
C PHE A 17 10.98 2.54 -7.66
N GLY A 18 11.09 3.84 -7.46
CA GLY A 18 11.47 4.41 -6.18
C GLY A 18 11.18 5.91 -6.09
N TRP A 19 11.48 6.45 -4.92
CA TRP A 19 11.38 7.87 -4.63
C TRP A 19 12.73 8.40 -4.18
N PHE A 20 13.25 9.35 -4.93
CA PHE A 20 14.49 10.06 -4.60
C PHE A 20 14.14 11.33 -3.83
N HIS A 21 14.67 11.43 -2.62
CA HIS A 21 14.51 12.58 -1.73
C HIS A 21 15.83 13.36 -1.68
N SER A 22 15.78 14.64 -1.95
CA SER A 22 16.95 15.53 -1.82
C SER A 22 16.66 16.67 -0.83
N PRO A 23 17.71 17.22 -0.20
CA PRO A 23 17.60 18.44 0.57
C PRO A 23 17.00 19.58 -0.25
N GLN A 24 16.37 20.54 0.42
CA GLN A 24 15.66 21.63 -0.25
C GLN A 24 16.60 22.58 -0.99
N ASP A 25 17.80 22.78 -0.48
CA ASP A 25 18.87 23.57 -1.09
C ASP A 25 19.63 22.84 -2.20
N GLY A 26 19.34 21.54 -2.38
CA GLY A 26 19.99 20.69 -3.37
C GLY A 26 21.42 20.28 -3.00
N LEU A 27 21.84 20.46 -1.75
CA LEU A 27 23.16 20.09 -1.26
C LEU A 27 23.06 18.86 -0.35
N ALA A 28 23.83 17.82 -0.61
CA ALA A 28 23.93 16.66 0.29
C ALA A 28 25.38 16.30 0.57
N SER A 29 25.65 15.85 1.78
CA SER A 29 26.95 15.30 2.18
C SER A 29 27.09 13.84 1.76
N ASP A 30 26.07 13.05 2.03
CA ASP A 30 26.06 11.60 1.84
C ASP A 30 24.72 11.15 1.24
N GLY A 31 24.68 9.88 0.81
CA GLY A 31 23.49 9.26 0.28
C GLY A 31 23.01 8.08 1.12
N ALA A 32 21.70 7.86 1.17
CA ALA A 32 21.09 6.73 1.85
C ALA A 32 20.21 5.91 0.91
N VAL A 33 20.35 4.60 0.92
CA VAL A 33 19.47 3.64 0.24
C VAL A 33 18.65 2.91 1.28
N ILE A 34 17.33 3.03 1.22
CA ILE A 34 16.41 2.45 2.20
C ILE A 34 15.81 1.17 1.62
N CYS A 35 16.26 0.01 2.14
CA CYS A 35 15.82 -1.32 1.77
C CYS A 35 14.56 -1.70 2.58
N PRO A 36 13.37 -1.74 1.96
CA PRO A 36 12.12 -2.04 2.66
C PRO A 36 12.08 -3.50 3.13
N PRO A 37 11.22 -3.85 4.09
CA PRO A 37 10.92 -5.25 4.38
C PRO A 37 10.22 -5.91 3.18
N ILE A 38 10.23 -7.23 3.15
CA ILE A 38 9.40 -8.04 2.25
C ILE A 38 8.35 -8.81 3.06
N GLY A 39 7.47 -9.51 2.37
CA GLY A 39 6.43 -10.30 3.00
C GLY A 39 5.36 -9.43 3.64
N PHE A 40 4.74 -9.94 4.70
CA PHE A 40 3.64 -9.27 5.34
C PHE A 40 4.00 -7.88 5.90
N ASN A 41 5.24 -7.69 6.37
CA ASN A 41 5.68 -6.41 6.92
C ASN A 41 5.72 -5.27 5.87
N TYR A 42 5.88 -5.57 4.58
CA TYR A 42 5.87 -4.57 3.51
C TYR A 42 4.58 -3.75 3.48
N LEU A 43 3.43 -4.39 3.75
CA LEU A 43 2.11 -3.77 3.64
C LEU A 43 1.93 -2.54 4.55
N HIS A 44 2.67 -2.47 5.66
CA HIS A 44 2.45 -1.48 6.71
C HIS A 44 3.63 -0.52 6.92
N CYS A 45 4.77 -0.74 6.23
CA CYS A 45 6.00 0.03 6.48
C CYS A 45 6.16 1.26 5.58
N HIS A 46 5.37 1.40 4.54
CA HIS A 46 5.54 2.46 3.52
C HIS A 46 5.69 3.87 4.14
N TYR A 47 4.77 4.24 5.03
CA TYR A 47 4.78 5.58 5.63
C TYR A 47 5.97 5.82 6.57
N ALA A 48 6.39 4.81 7.33
CA ALA A 48 7.56 4.94 8.20
C ALA A 48 8.85 5.12 7.40
N LEU A 49 9.00 4.41 6.28
CA LEU A 49 10.15 4.54 5.39
C LEU A 49 10.14 5.86 4.61
N ARG A 50 8.95 6.36 4.22
CA ARG A 50 8.80 7.71 3.68
C ARG A 50 9.24 8.77 4.70
N LEU A 51 8.79 8.67 5.95
CA LEU A 51 9.17 9.59 7.02
C LEU A 51 10.67 9.57 7.29
N LEU A 52 11.31 8.39 7.26
CA LEU A 52 12.76 8.28 7.37
C LEU A 52 13.45 9.01 6.22
N ALA A 53 13.06 8.78 4.97
CA ALA A 53 13.65 9.44 3.81
C ALA A 53 13.47 10.97 3.85
N GLU A 54 12.30 11.45 4.24
CA GLU A 54 12.02 12.87 4.43
C GLU A 54 12.91 13.50 5.52
N ARG A 55 13.14 12.78 6.64
CA ARG A 55 14.02 13.25 7.71
C ARG A 55 15.49 13.27 7.30
N LEU A 56 15.96 12.22 6.61
CA LEU A 56 17.32 12.20 6.08
C LEU A 56 17.56 13.37 5.15
N ALA A 57 16.64 13.64 4.22
CA ALA A 57 16.76 14.77 3.31
C ALA A 57 16.69 16.12 4.02
N ALA A 58 15.88 16.25 5.08
CA ALA A 58 15.83 17.46 5.90
C ALA A 58 17.13 17.71 6.70
N ASN A 59 17.94 16.66 6.90
CA ASN A 59 19.23 16.70 7.60
C ASN A 59 20.45 16.66 6.66
N GLY A 60 20.27 16.96 5.38
CA GLY A 60 21.39 17.13 4.45
C GLY A 60 21.89 15.87 3.76
N LEU A 61 21.13 14.75 3.80
CA LEU A 61 21.45 13.55 3.04
C LEU A 61 20.47 13.40 1.87
N CYS A 62 20.92 12.93 0.71
CA CYS A 62 19.95 12.44 -0.27
C CYS A 62 19.54 11.00 0.09
N ALA A 63 18.29 10.63 -0.17
CA ALA A 63 17.78 9.30 0.19
C ALA A 63 16.94 8.70 -0.95
N LEU A 64 17.11 7.40 -1.19
CA LEU A 64 16.31 6.62 -2.11
C LEU A 64 15.56 5.53 -1.33
N ARG A 65 14.24 5.56 -1.34
CA ARG A 65 13.39 4.42 -1.01
C ARG A 65 12.85 3.82 -2.30
N PHE A 66 12.73 2.52 -2.37
CA PHE A 66 12.41 1.83 -3.61
C PHE A 66 11.62 0.55 -3.36
N ASP A 67 11.04 0.01 -4.44
CA ASP A 67 10.44 -1.31 -4.49
C ASP A 67 11.41 -2.29 -5.13
N TYR A 68 11.55 -3.47 -4.53
CA TYR A 68 12.32 -4.54 -5.17
C TYR A 68 11.64 -4.99 -6.47
N ASP A 69 12.42 -5.60 -7.35
CA ASP A 69 11.88 -6.28 -8.52
C ASP A 69 10.70 -7.21 -8.12
N GLY A 70 9.56 -7.09 -8.81
CA GLY A 70 8.34 -7.85 -8.54
C GLY A 70 7.55 -7.43 -7.31
N THR A 71 7.93 -6.35 -6.62
CA THR A 71 7.19 -5.76 -5.52
C THR A 71 6.75 -4.32 -5.86
N GLY A 72 5.79 -3.80 -5.12
CA GLY A 72 5.31 -2.43 -5.31
C GLY A 72 5.01 -2.11 -6.77
N ASP A 73 5.50 -0.97 -7.26
CA ASP A 73 5.37 -0.52 -8.64
C ASP A 73 6.46 -1.05 -9.57
N SER A 74 7.53 -1.64 -9.03
CA SER A 74 8.61 -2.21 -9.85
C SER A 74 8.10 -3.25 -10.85
N ALA A 75 8.79 -3.38 -11.96
CA ALA A 75 8.50 -4.41 -12.96
C ALA A 75 8.67 -5.82 -12.38
N GLY A 76 8.16 -6.81 -13.11
CA GLY A 76 8.18 -8.21 -12.68
C GLY A 76 6.99 -8.61 -11.82
N GLY A 77 6.97 -9.88 -11.45
CA GLY A 77 5.94 -10.53 -10.67
C GLY A 77 6.48 -11.38 -9.54
N ASN A 78 5.60 -11.74 -8.61
CA ASN A 78 5.98 -12.56 -7.46
C ASN A 78 6.42 -13.98 -7.86
N ASP A 79 5.87 -14.51 -8.93
CA ASP A 79 6.12 -15.87 -9.40
C ASP A 79 7.30 -15.99 -10.40
N ASP A 80 7.97 -14.86 -10.71
CA ASP A 80 9.14 -14.85 -11.59
C ASP A 80 10.29 -15.66 -10.97
N PRO A 81 11.17 -16.26 -11.75
CA PRO A 81 12.34 -17.00 -11.25
C PRO A 81 13.35 -16.06 -10.59
N ASP A 82 14.28 -16.65 -9.81
CA ASP A 82 15.45 -15.99 -9.23
C ASP A 82 15.11 -14.73 -8.40
N ARG A 83 14.00 -14.77 -7.65
CA ARG A 83 13.50 -13.62 -6.91
C ARG A 83 14.53 -12.96 -6.01
N VAL A 84 15.26 -13.78 -5.24
CA VAL A 84 16.23 -13.29 -4.27
C VAL A 84 17.39 -12.57 -4.98
N GLN A 85 17.90 -13.12 -6.09
CA GLN A 85 18.95 -12.48 -6.88
C GLN A 85 18.46 -11.18 -7.54
N ALA A 86 17.20 -11.15 -7.97
CA ALA A 86 16.58 -9.94 -8.51
C ALA A 86 16.46 -8.85 -7.43
N TRP A 87 16.15 -9.21 -6.18
CA TRP A 87 16.12 -8.26 -5.05
C TRP A 87 17.52 -7.71 -4.75
N LEU A 88 18.53 -8.56 -4.61
CA LEU A 88 19.92 -8.13 -4.39
C LEU A 88 20.40 -7.22 -5.52
N THR A 89 20.08 -7.57 -6.77
CA THR A 89 20.39 -6.74 -7.94
C THR A 89 19.71 -5.38 -7.87
N THR A 90 18.46 -5.32 -7.38
CA THR A 90 17.74 -4.05 -7.21
C THR A 90 18.43 -3.16 -6.18
N VAL A 91 18.90 -3.72 -5.05
CA VAL A 91 19.69 -2.96 -4.04
C VAL A 91 20.96 -2.37 -4.67
N ARG A 92 21.72 -3.17 -5.44
CA ARG A 92 22.94 -2.69 -6.12
C ARG A 92 22.66 -1.55 -7.10
N ARG A 93 21.54 -1.65 -7.84
CA ARG A 93 21.10 -0.58 -8.75
C ARG A 93 20.69 0.69 -8.01
N ALA A 94 20.02 0.53 -6.85
CA ALA A 94 19.64 1.64 -5.98
C ALA A 94 20.88 2.38 -5.44
N ILE A 95 21.92 1.64 -5.02
CA ILE A 95 23.20 2.21 -4.57
C ILE A 95 23.88 3.00 -5.70
N ARG A 96 23.92 2.44 -6.91
CA ARG A 96 24.49 3.16 -8.07
C ARG A 96 23.74 4.45 -8.37
N LEU A 97 22.39 4.41 -8.37
CA LEU A 97 21.58 5.59 -8.60
C LEU A 97 21.90 6.72 -7.60
N VAL A 98 22.07 6.37 -6.33
CA VAL A 98 22.41 7.35 -5.29
C VAL A 98 23.82 7.89 -5.48
N ARG A 99 24.79 7.06 -5.87
CA ARG A 99 26.15 7.52 -6.22
C ARG A 99 26.18 8.42 -7.45
N ASP A 100 25.40 8.08 -8.48
CA ASP A 100 25.29 8.89 -9.70
C ASP A 100 24.72 10.29 -9.41
N ALA A 101 24.07 10.46 -8.26
CA ALA A 101 23.66 11.79 -7.77
C ALA A 101 24.84 12.66 -7.31
N GLY A 102 26.05 12.09 -7.19
CA GLY A 102 27.30 12.81 -6.95
C GLY A 102 27.79 12.78 -5.52
N VAL A 103 27.19 11.99 -4.64
CA VAL A 103 27.69 11.76 -3.27
C VAL A 103 28.77 10.69 -3.23
N ASP A 104 29.76 10.87 -2.38
CA ASP A 104 30.90 9.97 -2.28
C ASP A 104 30.60 8.80 -1.35
N GLU A 105 29.99 9.03 -0.20
CA GLU A 105 29.64 7.98 0.77
C GLU A 105 28.15 7.58 0.64
N VAL A 106 27.90 6.25 0.68
CA VAL A 106 26.54 5.70 0.63
C VAL A 106 26.30 4.81 1.83
N CYS A 107 25.22 5.12 2.56
CA CYS A 107 24.68 4.29 3.61
C CYS A 107 23.56 3.40 3.07
N VAL A 108 23.49 2.15 3.53
CA VAL A 108 22.33 1.27 3.29
C VAL A 108 21.58 1.05 4.59
N VAL A 109 20.32 1.46 4.63
CA VAL A 109 19.42 1.26 5.77
C VAL A 109 18.43 0.16 5.42
N GLY A 110 18.51 -0.99 6.06
CA GLY A 110 17.58 -2.09 5.84
C GLY A 110 16.66 -2.32 7.05
N MET A 111 15.36 -2.56 6.78
CA MET A 111 14.38 -2.92 7.81
C MET A 111 13.98 -4.40 7.68
N ARG A 112 13.95 -5.13 8.80
CA ARG A 112 13.52 -6.54 8.86
C ARG A 112 14.34 -7.41 7.91
N PHE A 113 13.70 -8.14 6.97
CA PHE A 113 14.42 -8.92 5.97
C PHE A 113 15.15 -8.04 4.95
N GLY A 114 14.72 -6.80 4.74
CA GLY A 114 15.47 -5.79 3.98
C GLY A 114 16.86 -5.50 4.59
N ALA A 115 17.01 -5.61 5.92
CA ALA A 115 18.30 -5.53 6.58
C ALA A 115 19.20 -6.74 6.27
N THR A 116 18.61 -7.93 6.14
CA THR A 116 19.34 -9.15 5.75
C THR A 116 19.85 -9.04 4.31
N LEU A 117 19.02 -8.52 3.39
CA LEU A 117 19.43 -8.25 2.01
C LEU A 117 20.50 -7.15 1.93
N ALA A 118 20.38 -6.10 2.74
CA ALA A 118 21.37 -5.03 2.84
C ALA A 118 22.75 -5.57 3.32
N ALA A 119 22.75 -6.44 4.34
CA ALA A 119 23.97 -7.08 4.84
C ALA A 119 24.62 -7.97 3.78
N GLU A 120 23.84 -8.73 3.01
CA GLU A 120 24.34 -9.59 1.93
C GLU A 120 25.01 -8.77 0.82
N VAL A 121 24.38 -7.64 0.43
CA VAL A 121 24.98 -6.75 -0.57
C VAL A 121 26.25 -6.08 -0.01
N ALA A 122 26.22 -5.60 1.23
CA ALA A 122 27.37 -4.98 1.86
C ALA A 122 28.59 -5.92 1.94
N ALA A 123 28.34 -7.19 2.27
CA ALA A 123 29.39 -8.20 2.36
C ALA A 123 30.00 -8.59 1.02
N THR A 124 29.27 -8.43 -0.08
CA THR A 124 29.70 -8.88 -1.42
C THR A 124 30.28 -7.77 -2.28
N ASP A 125 29.80 -6.54 -2.13
CA ASP A 125 30.14 -5.44 -3.04
C ASP A 125 31.29 -4.55 -2.53
N GLY A 126 31.58 -4.55 -1.22
CA GLY A 126 32.73 -3.84 -0.61
C GLY A 126 32.71 -2.30 -0.73
N GLU A 127 31.67 -1.76 -1.30
CA GLU A 127 31.57 -0.33 -1.65
C GLU A 127 30.60 0.46 -0.73
N ILE A 128 30.12 -0.13 0.35
CA ILE A 128 29.19 0.50 1.27
C ILE A 128 29.92 1.00 2.50
N ASP A 129 29.79 2.30 2.78
CA ASP A 129 30.53 2.95 3.84
C ASP A 129 29.88 2.74 5.21
N GLN A 130 28.56 2.74 5.24
CA GLN A 130 27.76 2.67 6.46
C GLN A 130 26.55 1.74 6.25
N VAL A 131 26.24 0.94 7.26
CA VAL A 131 25.10 0.02 7.26
C VAL A 131 24.26 0.20 8.51
N VAL A 132 22.95 0.34 8.32
CA VAL A 132 21.98 0.31 9.42
C VAL A 132 21.10 -0.93 9.28
N LEU A 133 21.15 -1.80 10.27
CA LEU A 133 20.32 -3.00 10.37
C LEU A 133 19.17 -2.74 11.36
N TRP A 134 18.02 -2.33 10.85
CA TRP A 134 16.87 -1.97 11.66
C TRP A 134 15.96 -3.18 11.89
N ASP A 135 15.96 -3.70 13.12
CA ASP A 135 15.24 -4.92 13.56
C ASP A 135 15.44 -6.09 12.59
N PRO A 136 16.71 -6.48 12.32
CA PRO A 136 17.03 -7.43 11.25
C PRO A 136 16.51 -8.83 11.54
N CYS A 137 16.04 -9.50 10.49
CA CYS A 137 15.90 -10.96 10.51
C CYS A 137 17.29 -11.58 10.39
N ALA A 138 17.75 -12.35 11.37
CA ALA A 138 19.10 -12.93 11.36
C ALA A 138 19.35 -13.86 10.15
N SER A 139 18.29 -14.47 9.62
CA SER A 139 18.34 -15.36 8.45
C SER A 139 16.98 -15.45 7.78
N GLY A 140 16.96 -15.90 6.52
CA GLY A 140 15.74 -16.23 5.81
C GLY A 140 14.93 -17.34 6.49
N ARG A 141 15.59 -18.30 7.13
CA ARG A 141 14.89 -19.32 7.94
C ARG A 141 14.13 -18.69 9.11
N SER A 142 14.74 -17.73 9.81
CA SER A 142 14.06 -17.03 10.91
C SER A 142 12.91 -16.17 10.38
N PHE A 143 13.09 -15.50 9.25
CA PHE A 143 12.05 -14.76 8.57
C PHE A 143 10.86 -15.64 8.17
N LEU A 144 11.09 -16.73 7.44
CA LEU A 144 9.99 -17.61 7.01
C LEU A 144 9.27 -18.29 8.18
N ARG A 145 9.98 -18.61 9.28
CA ARG A 145 9.35 -19.12 10.49
C ARG A 145 8.40 -18.08 11.11
N GLU A 146 8.79 -16.82 11.15
CA GLU A 146 7.93 -15.74 11.61
C GLU A 146 6.71 -15.56 10.68
N GLN A 147 6.93 -15.59 9.35
CA GLN A 147 5.83 -15.50 8.39
C GLN A 147 4.84 -16.67 8.52
N ARG A 148 5.31 -17.90 8.79
CA ARG A 148 4.46 -19.06 9.08
C ARG A 148 3.61 -18.83 10.34
N ALA A 149 4.21 -18.28 11.40
CA ALA A 149 3.48 -17.95 12.62
C ALA A 149 2.38 -16.90 12.37
N ILE A 150 2.70 -15.84 11.64
CA ILE A 150 1.73 -14.81 11.23
C ILE A 150 0.60 -15.45 10.40
N SER A 151 0.93 -16.32 9.45
CA SER A 151 -0.07 -17.02 8.64
C SER A 151 -1.02 -17.85 9.51
N THR A 152 -0.49 -18.60 10.46
CA THR A 152 -1.31 -19.41 11.37
C THR A 152 -2.26 -18.55 12.21
N ILE A 153 -1.79 -17.41 12.71
CA ILE A 153 -2.60 -16.47 13.51
C ILE A 153 -3.67 -15.78 12.64
N THR A 154 -3.29 -15.34 11.44
CA THR A 154 -4.15 -14.49 10.60
C THR A 154 -5.12 -15.32 9.73
N LEU A 155 -4.66 -16.44 9.19
CA LEU A 155 -5.44 -17.28 8.26
C LEU A 155 -6.05 -18.50 8.94
N GLY A 156 -5.63 -18.85 10.16
CA GLY A 156 -6.10 -20.03 10.88
C GLY A 156 -5.67 -21.35 10.23
N SER A 157 -4.69 -21.33 9.32
CA SER A 157 -4.21 -22.50 8.58
C SER A 157 -2.68 -22.53 8.52
N THR A 158 -2.13 -23.70 8.19
CA THR A 158 -0.69 -23.86 7.94
C THR A 158 -0.30 -23.14 6.66
N ALA A 159 0.84 -22.44 6.70
CA ALA A 159 1.35 -21.68 5.56
C ALA A 159 1.92 -22.59 4.44
N ASP A 160 2.32 -23.81 4.77
CA ASP A 160 3.00 -24.72 3.83
C ASP A 160 1.99 -25.48 2.97
N SER A 161 2.17 -25.43 1.65
CA SER A 161 1.40 -26.19 0.68
C SER A 161 2.12 -27.48 0.27
N SER A 162 1.37 -28.46 -0.25
CA SER A 162 1.91 -29.76 -0.67
C SER A 162 2.94 -29.68 -1.79
N ASP A 163 2.94 -28.60 -2.56
CA ASP A 163 3.92 -28.31 -3.63
C ASP A 163 5.21 -27.62 -3.12
N GLY A 164 5.36 -27.47 -1.80
CA GLY A 164 6.48 -26.78 -1.16
C GLY A 164 6.40 -25.23 -1.23
N SER A 165 5.31 -24.68 -1.75
CA SER A 165 5.08 -23.23 -1.70
C SER A 165 4.64 -22.81 -0.30
N LEU A 166 4.96 -21.57 0.06
CA LEU A 166 4.62 -20.96 1.33
C LEU A 166 3.58 -19.86 1.11
N GLU A 167 2.38 -20.03 1.64
CA GLU A 167 1.35 -19.00 1.62
C GLU A 167 1.34 -18.22 2.93
N ILE A 168 1.62 -16.94 2.84
CA ILE A 168 1.55 -15.98 3.93
C ILE A 168 0.46 -14.95 3.63
N PRO A 169 -0.04 -14.19 4.62
CA PRO A 169 -1.07 -13.22 4.34
C PRO A 169 -0.69 -12.27 3.20
N GLY A 170 -1.39 -12.38 2.09
CA GLY A 170 -1.22 -11.54 0.92
C GLY A 170 -0.13 -11.95 -0.08
N ILE A 171 0.76 -12.89 0.25
CA ILE A 171 1.87 -13.29 -0.64
C ILE A 171 1.99 -14.81 -0.66
N ARG A 172 2.27 -15.37 -1.83
CA ARG A 172 2.65 -16.77 -1.98
C ARG A 172 4.06 -16.85 -2.56
N TYR A 173 4.99 -17.44 -1.82
CA TYR A 173 6.31 -17.79 -2.33
C TYR A 173 6.27 -19.20 -2.89
N ASN A 174 6.71 -19.39 -4.14
CA ASN A 174 6.90 -20.72 -4.68
C ASN A 174 8.07 -21.44 -3.97
N ALA A 175 8.15 -22.76 -4.12
CA ALA A 175 9.13 -23.60 -3.42
C ALA A 175 10.59 -23.18 -3.68
N THR A 176 10.88 -22.68 -4.88
CA THR A 176 12.24 -22.21 -5.23
C THR A 176 12.54 -20.91 -4.48
N THR A 177 11.66 -19.92 -4.55
CA THR A 177 11.82 -18.66 -3.82
C THR A 177 11.94 -18.88 -2.32
N ALA A 178 11.13 -19.78 -1.74
CA ALA A 178 11.21 -20.09 -0.31
C ALA A 178 12.58 -20.68 0.07
N ARG A 179 13.13 -21.60 -0.74
CA ARG A 179 14.48 -22.17 -0.53
C ARG A 179 15.58 -21.12 -0.68
N ASP A 180 15.48 -20.24 -1.69
CA ASP A 180 16.47 -19.19 -1.92
C ASP A 180 16.45 -18.16 -0.76
N ILE A 181 15.28 -17.84 -0.22
CA ILE A 181 15.16 -17.03 0.99
C ILE A 181 15.84 -17.74 2.17
N GLU A 182 15.58 -19.03 2.39
CA GLU A 182 16.19 -19.81 3.49
C GLU A 182 17.71 -19.85 3.45
N ALA A 183 18.31 -19.74 2.26
CA ALA A 183 19.76 -19.79 2.06
C ALA A 183 20.48 -18.53 2.53
N ILE A 184 19.79 -17.38 2.63
CA ILE A 184 20.40 -16.12 3.08
C ILE A 184 20.44 -16.05 4.60
N ALA A 185 21.61 -15.69 5.13
CA ALA A 185 21.78 -15.45 6.57
C ALA A 185 22.94 -14.48 6.82
N ILE A 186 22.73 -13.54 7.75
CA ILE A 186 23.77 -12.58 8.15
C ILE A 186 25.03 -13.28 8.67
N GLU A 187 24.88 -14.47 9.27
CA GLU A 187 26.02 -15.29 9.72
C GLU A 187 26.94 -15.78 8.62
N ASN A 188 26.45 -15.84 7.36
CA ASN A 188 27.22 -16.26 6.20
C ASN A 188 27.89 -15.07 5.48
N CYS A 189 27.56 -13.84 5.88
CA CYS A 189 28.13 -12.64 5.28
C CYS A 189 29.62 -12.52 5.60
N SER A 190 30.41 -12.10 4.62
CA SER A 190 31.80 -11.70 4.84
C SER A 190 31.86 -10.44 5.71
N LEU A 191 32.84 -10.35 6.60
CA LEU A 191 33.03 -9.22 7.51
C LEU A 191 34.35 -8.49 7.17
N PRO A 192 34.43 -7.15 7.41
CA PRO A 192 33.36 -6.28 7.95
C PRO A 192 32.26 -6.02 6.92
N LEU A 193 31.02 -5.77 7.40
CA LEU A 193 29.90 -5.36 6.52
C LEU A 193 30.10 -3.94 5.96
N ALA A 194 30.65 -3.06 6.78
CA ALA A 194 30.96 -1.68 6.43
C ALA A 194 31.93 -1.11 7.48
N ARG A 195 32.49 0.07 7.21
CA ARG A 195 33.32 0.82 8.18
C ARG A 195 32.51 1.14 9.45
N ARG A 196 31.26 1.62 9.29
CA ARG A 196 30.33 1.93 10.38
C ARG A 196 29.08 1.05 10.30
N VAL A 197 28.69 0.47 11.41
CA VAL A 197 27.49 -0.39 11.49
C VAL A 197 26.64 0.00 12.71
N LEU A 198 25.37 0.33 12.46
CA LEU A 198 24.35 0.48 13.50
C LEU A 198 23.39 -0.72 13.45
N VAL A 199 23.19 -1.37 14.57
CA VAL A 199 22.17 -2.42 14.73
C VAL A 199 21.14 -1.96 15.74
N LEU A 200 19.90 -1.85 15.31
CA LEU A 200 18.75 -1.58 16.19
C LEU A 200 17.95 -2.86 16.35
N THR A 201 17.80 -3.36 17.58
CA THR A 201 17.03 -4.58 17.85
C THR A 201 15.93 -4.32 18.87
N ARG A 202 14.91 -5.15 18.87
CA ARG A 202 13.83 -5.11 19.86
C ARG A 202 14.31 -5.70 21.17
N ALA A 203 13.91 -5.09 22.31
CA ALA A 203 14.24 -5.58 23.63
C ALA A 203 13.60 -6.95 23.96
N ASP A 204 12.46 -7.27 23.36
CA ASP A 204 11.71 -8.51 23.57
C ASP A 204 12.22 -9.68 22.70
N ARG A 205 13.27 -9.48 21.91
CA ARG A 205 13.89 -10.51 21.05
C ARG A 205 15.36 -10.72 21.37
N PRO A 206 15.84 -11.97 21.40
CA PRO A 206 17.25 -12.24 21.64
C PRO A 206 18.11 -11.73 20.49
N VAL A 207 19.23 -11.11 20.79
CA VAL A 207 20.23 -10.72 19.79
C VAL A 207 20.87 -11.97 19.19
N SER A 208 20.94 -12.03 17.88
CA SER A 208 21.56 -13.18 17.20
C SER A 208 23.08 -13.17 17.38
N ARG A 209 23.69 -14.37 17.48
CA ARG A 209 25.15 -14.51 17.55
C ARG A 209 25.84 -13.96 16.28
N ALA A 210 25.16 -13.94 15.14
CA ALA A 210 25.67 -13.38 13.90
C ALA A 210 25.92 -11.87 14.00
N LEU A 211 24.98 -11.14 14.62
CA LEU A 211 25.11 -9.71 14.85
C LEU A 211 26.24 -9.38 15.83
N LEU A 212 26.44 -10.23 16.85
CA LEU A 212 27.57 -10.08 17.78
C LEU A 212 28.92 -10.32 17.10
N ARG A 213 29.02 -11.17 16.09
CA ARG A 213 30.25 -11.33 15.28
C ARG A 213 30.55 -10.11 14.42
N ALA A 214 29.53 -9.47 13.84
CA ALA A 214 29.69 -8.24 13.09
C ALA A 214 30.28 -7.11 13.96
N GLN A 215 29.97 -7.10 15.26
CA GLN A 215 30.55 -6.19 16.24
C GLN A 215 32.08 -6.26 16.30
N LEU A 216 32.64 -7.46 16.21
CA LEU A 216 34.09 -7.67 16.35
C LEU A 216 34.91 -7.29 15.12
N ALA A 217 34.26 -7.03 13.98
CA ALA A 217 34.93 -6.83 12.70
C ALA A 217 34.82 -5.39 12.15
N SER A 218 33.89 -4.57 12.66
CA SER A 218 33.66 -3.20 12.17
C SER A 218 34.50 -2.19 12.97
N GLU A 219 34.96 -1.12 12.32
CA GLU A 219 35.72 -0.05 12.99
C GLU A 219 34.85 0.69 14.01
N GLU A 220 33.63 1.04 13.63
CA GLU A 220 32.62 1.64 14.49
C GLU A 220 31.36 0.78 14.49
N PHE A 221 31.05 0.17 15.62
CA PHE A 221 29.84 -0.64 15.79
C PHE A 221 28.99 -0.11 16.93
N SER A 222 27.72 0.14 16.65
CA SER A 222 26.72 0.52 17.66
C SER A 222 25.57 -0.47 17.68
N HIS A 223 25.20 -0.95 18.85
CA HIS A 223 24.02 -1.79 19.05
C HIS A 223 23.10 -1.15 20.07
N GLU A 224 21.88 -0.88 19.69
CA GLU A 224 20.91 -0.13 20.49
C GLU A 224 19.51 -0.73 20.37
N GLU A 225 18.59 -0.28 21.22
CA GLU A 225 17.20 -0.70 21.17
C GLU A 225 16.41 0.07 20.08
N ALA A 226 15.64 -0.66 19.29
CA ALA A 226 14.68 -0.12 18.33
C ALA A 226 13.38 0.31 19.04
N LEU A 227 13.43 1.45 19.74
CA LEU A 227 12.29 1.96 20.50
C LEU A 227 11.06 2.19 19.62
N GLY A 228 9.89 1.67 20.05
CA GLY A 228 8.63 1.76 19.34
C GLY A 228 8.45 0.71 18.23
N GLN A 229 9.45 -0.15 18.00
CA GLN A 229 9.40 -1.13 16.90
C GLN A 229 8.32 -2.21 17.10
N ALA A 230 8.10 -2.66 18.34
CA ALA A 230 7.07 -3.66 18.64
C ALA A 230 5.66 -3.13 18.34
N GLN A 231 5.36 -1.92 18.79
CA GLN A 231 4.08 -1.23 18.55
C GLN A 231 3.85 -0.92 17.06
N PHE A 232 4.94 -0.83 16.29
CA PHE A 232 4.88 -0.61 14.85
C PHE A 232 4.66 -1.90 14.06
N ILE A 233 5.43 -2.95 14.32
CA ILE A 233 5.41 -4.18 13.49
C ILE A 233 4.34 -5.18 13.93
N ASP A 234 4.05 -5.27 15.23
CA ASP A 234 3.12 -6.28 15.77
C ASP A 234 1.68 -5.79 15.86
N GLN A 235 1.43 -4.53 15.53
CA GLN A 235 0.11 -3.93 15.53
C GLN A 235 -0.36 -3.63 14.10
N TYR A 236 -1.68 -3.65 13.91
CA TYR A 236 -2.31 -3.23 12.66
C TYR A 236 -2.96 -1.86 12.82
N PRO A 237 -3.11 -1.07 11.75
CA PRO A 237 -3.98 0.09 11.81
C PRO A 237 -5.38 -0.31 12.30
N PRO A 238 -5.98 0.44 13.22
CA PRO A 238 -5.59 1.79 13.67
C PRO A 238 -4.62 1.84 14.85
N HIS A 239 -4.16 0.71 15.38
CA HIS A 239 -3.37 0.64 16.61
C HIS A 239 -1.85 0.67 16.36
N GLN A 240 -1.44 0.73 15.10
CA GLN A 240 -0.04 0.82 14.72
C GLN A 240 0.53 2.19 15.07
N GLU A 241 1.60 2.22 15.85
CA GLU A 241 2.32 3.44 16.19
C GLU A 241 3.60 3.58 15.37
N LEU A 242 3.85 4.79 14.85
CA LEU A 242 5.07 5.04 14.08
C LEU A 242 6.31 5.00 14.99
N PRO A 243 7.39 4.31 14.59
CA PRO A 243 8.61 4.15 15.38
C PRO A 243 9.50 5.41 15.29
N ARG A 244 8.96 6.56 15.71
CA ARG A 244 9.59 7.88 15.57
C ARG A 244 10.94 7.97 16.28
N ALA A 245 11.10 7.27 17.41
CA ALA A 245 12.34 7.23 18.16
C ALA A 245 13.43 6.48 17.38
N ALA A 246 13.13 5.30 16.82
CA ALA A 246 14.07 4.56 15.98
C ALA A 246 14.45 5.36 14.71
N ILE A 247 13.46 6.00 14.05
CA ILE A 247 13.72 6.87 12.90
C ILE A 247 14.63 8.06 13.28
N GLY A 248 14.38 8.70 14.42
CA GLY A 248 15.24 9.77 14.95
C GLY A 248 16.67 9.29 15.16
N ARG A 249 16.83 8.16 15.86
CA ARG A 249 18.16 7.60 16.15
C ARG A 249 18.94 7.23 14.88
N ILE A 250 18.28 6.64 13.88
CA ILE A 250 18.93 6.36 12.59
C ILE A 250 19.43 7.67 11.94
N THR A 251 18.57 8.69 11.92
CA THR A 251 18.93 10.00 11.33
C THR A 251 20.11 10.63 12.05
N ASP A 252 20.09 10.65 13.39
CA ASP A 252 21.15 11.24 14.22
C ASP A 252 22.48 10.50 14.01
N TRP A 253 22.45 9.15 14.02
CA TRP A 253 23.65 8.33 13.85
C TRP A 253 24.30 8.52 12.46
N LEU A 254 23.50 8.67 11.42
CA LEU A 254 24.01 8.95 10.07
C LEU A 254 24.65 10.34 10.03
N ASN A 255 24.02 11.35 10.62
CA ASN A 255 24.58 12.70 10.69
C ASN A 255 25.90 12.76 11.50
N GLU A 256 25.99 12.01 12.63
CA GLU A 256 27.24 11.89 13.39
C GLU A 256 28.40 11.34 12.55
N GLY A 257 28.10 10.51 11.57
CA GLY A 257 29.06 9.89 10.66
C GLY A 257 29.47 10.69 9.44
N THR A 258 28.74 11.75 9.16
CA THR A 258 28.97 12.61 7.97
C THR A 258 30.34 13.29 8.09
N ARG A 259 31.24 12.98 7.14
CA ARG A 259 32.62 13.52 7.10
C ARG A 259 32.88 14.36 5.85
N GLN A 260 32.03 14.23 4.84
CA GLN A 260 32.21 14.87 3.55
C GLN A 260 31.57 16.26 3.51
N PRO A 261 32.16 17.24 2.82
CA PRO A 261 31.47 18.50 2.54
C PRO A 261 30.27 18.23 1.63
N ALA A 262 29.20 18.99 1.84
CA ALA A 262 28.01 18.88 1.01
C ALA A 262 28.31 19.22 -0.45
N VAL A 263 27.82 18.40 -1.36
CA VAL A 263 27.96 18.56 -2.82
C VAL A 263 26.59 18.84 -3.44
N THR A 264 26.59 19.46 -4.63
CA THR A 264 25.35 19.65 -5.38
C THR A 264 24.83 18.32 -5.89
N VAL A 265 23.64 17.93 -5.42
CA VAL A 265 22.99 16.69 -5.81
C VAL A 265 22.46 16.79 -7.24
N ARG A 266 22.89 15.89 -8.09
CA ARG A 266 22.27 15.66 -9.40
C ARG A 266 21.03 14.82 -9.21
N SER A 267 19.89 15.48 -8.94
CA SER A 267 18.63 14.74 -8.84
C SER A 267 18.39 13.94 -10.12
N PRO A 268 18.03 12.66 -10.02
CA PRO A 268 17.65 11.89 -11.19
C PRO A 268 16.56 12.63 -11.98
N GLN A 269 16.65 12.60 -13.30
CA GLN A 269 15.59 13.19 -14.12
C GLN A 269 14.26 12.53 -13.80
N LEU A 270 13.18 13.32 -13.75
CA LEU A 270 11.83 12.75 -13.68
C LEU A 270 11.70 11.75 -14.83
N SER A 271 11.53 10.51 -14.46
CA SER A 271 11.34 9.47 -15.46
C SER A 271 9.95 9.68 -16.09
N GLY A 272 9.92 9.92 -17.39
CA GLY A 272 8.66 9.84 -18.12
C GLY A 272 8.09 8.41 -18.11
N PRO A 273 7.03 8.18 -18.90
CA PRO A 273 6.37 6.87 -18.98
C PRO A 273 7.35 5.72 -19.22
N ARG A 274 7.21 4.64 -18.47
CA ARG A 274 8.11 3.46 -18.54
C ARG A 274 7.35 2.19 -18.92
N LEU A 275 7.98 1.42 -19.80
CA LEU A 275 7.51 0.08 -20.16
C LEU A 275 7.78 -0.88 -18.99
N VAL A 276 6.73 -1.34 -18.31
CA VAL A 276 6.85 -2.18 -17.11
C VAL A 276 6.50 -3.65 -17.33
N ALA A 277 5.77 -3.95 -18.41
CA ALA A 277 5.38 -5.32 -18.76
C ALA A 277 5.14 -5.48 -20.27
N ARG A 278 5.23 -6.72 -20.74
CA ARG A 278 4.81 -7.12 -22.10
C ARG A 278 3.88 -8.33 -22.00
N GLY A 279 2.76 -8.27 -22.73
CA GLY A 279 1.85 -9.39 -22.84
C GLY A 279 2.35 -10.47 -23.82
N PRO A 280 1.65 -11.61 -23.88
CA PRO A 280 1.99 -12.72 -24.79
C PRO A 280 2.03 -12.31 -26.27
N THR A 281 1.26 -11.28 -26.64
CA THR A 281 1.20 -10.72 -28.00
C THR A 281 2.30 -9.69 -28.29
N GLY A 282 3.25 -9.48 -27.37
CA GLY A 282 4.30 -8.46 -27.48
C GLY A 282 3.83 -7.03 -27.16
N ARG A 283 2.53 -6.81 -26.93
CA ARG A 283 1.98 -5.49 -26.53
C ARG A 283 2.58 -5.05 -25.19
N GLY A 284 3.03 -3.80 -25.14
CA GLY A 284 3.63 -3.22 -23.95
C GLY A 284 2.60 -2.57 -23.03
N VAL A 285 2.85 -2.64 -21.72
CA VAL A 285 2.18 -1.85 -20.68
C VAL A 285 3.13 -0.79 -20.20
N VAL A 286 2.65 0.43 -20.19
CA VAL A 286 3.38 1.62 -19.74
C VAL A 286 2.75 2.14 -18.47
N GLU A 287 3.60 2.54 -17.54
CA GLU A 287 3.21 3.24 -16.32
C GLU A 287 3.88 4.62 -16.26
N ASP A 288 3.12 5.60 -15.82
CA ASP A 288 3.55 6.99 -15.68
C ASP A 288 3.18 7.52 -14.29
N ALA A 289 4.15 8.07 -13.60
CA ALA A 289 3.93 8.72 -12.31
C ALA A 289 3.36 10.11 -12.52
N VAL A 290 2.14 10.34 -12.02
CA VAL A 290 1.37 11.56 -12.27
C VAL A 290 1.02 12.29 -10.99
N SER A 291 0.81 13.60 -11.11
CA SER A 291 0.26 14.46 -10.06
C SER A 291 -1.12 14.95 -10.46
N VAL A 292 -2.12 14.67 -9.67
CA VAL A 292 -3.53 15.06 -9.92
C VAL A 292 -3.84 16.38 -9.19
N PRO A 293 -4.12 17.47 -9.92
CA PRO A 293 -4.50 18.73 -9.31
C PRO A 293 -5.94 18.69 -8.74
N PRO A 294 -6.34 19.66 -7.88
CA PRO A 294 -5.54 20.78 -7.38
C PRO A 294 -4.62 20.40 -6.20
N ALA A 295 -4.89 19.29 -5.51
CA ALA A 295 -4.17 18.90 -4.30
C ALA A 295 -2.78 18.30 -4.58
N GLY A 296 -2.44 18.03 -5.85
CA GLY A 296 -1.19 17.36 -6.21
C GLY A 296 -1.14 15.90 -5.78
N LEU A 297 -2.28 15.20 -5.85
CA LEU A 297 -2.36 13.80 -5.44
C LEU A 297 -1.45 12.94 -6.32
N PHE A 298 -0.74 12.04 -5.69
CA PHE A 298 0.10 11.11 -6.41
C PHE A 298 -0.70 9.94 -6.97
N GLY A 299 -0.35 9.53 -8.18
CA GLY A 299 -0.91 8.32 -8.78
C GLY A 299 0.00 7.73 -9.84
N ILE A 300 -0.28 6.48 -10.20
CA ILE A 300 0.34 5.80 -11.34
C ILE A 300 -0.73 5.58 -12.41
N LEU A 301 -0.54 6.22 -13.56
CA LEU A 301 -1.36 6.02 -14.73
C LEU A 301 -0.82 4.83 -15.53
N THR A 302 -1.64 3.80 -15.72
CA THR A 302 -1.28 2.56 -16.43
C THR A 302 -2.09 2.47 -17.72
N TYR A 303 -1.42 2.23 -18.85
CA TYR A 303 -2.06 2.13 -20.15
C TYR A 303 -1.25 1.25 -21.13
N ARG A 304 -1.87 0.92 -22.24
CA ARG A 304 -1.22 0.15 -23.31
C ARG A 304 -0.36 1.08 -24.18
N ALA A 305 0.89 0.70 -24.45
CA ALA A 305 1.87 1.52 -25.15
C ALA A 305 1.41 1.98 -26.55
N ASP A 306 0.64 1.16 -27.26
CA ASP A 306 0.13 1.44 -28.60
C ASP A 306 -1.21 2.20 -28.62
N ALA A 307 -1.84 2.44 -27.46
CA ALA A 307 -3.11 3.16 -27.33
C ALA A 307 -3.18 3.99 -26.03
N PRO A 308 -2.31 5.01 -25.86
CA PRO A 308 -2.22 5.76 -24.60
C PRO A 308 -3.47 6.60 -24.29
N PHE A 309 -4.22 7.03 -25.29
CA PHE A 309 -5.30 8.02 -25.16
C PHE A 309 -6.62 7.57 -25.83
N ALA A 310 -7.01 6.30 -25.68
CA ALA A 310 -8.34 5.87 -26.10
C ALA A 310 -9.40 6.60 -25.23
N THR A 311 -10.06 7.61 -25.79
CA THR A 311 -11.01 8.49 -25.07
C THR A 311 -12.41 7.92 -24.96
N ASP A 312 -12.72 6.91 -25.76
CA ASP A 312 -14.03 6.24 -25.82
C ASP A 312 -14.26 5.25 -24.66
N LYS A 313 -13.17 4.75 -24.07
CA LYS A 313 -13.21 3.81 -22.93
C LYS A 313 -13.11 4.53 -21.60
N PRO A 314 -13.76 4.01 -20.55
CA PRO A 314 -13.61 4.59 -19.23
C PRO A 314 -12.21 4.35 -18.66
N THR A 315 -11.74 5.30 -17.84
CA THR A 315 -10.56 5.11 -17.03
C THR A 315 -10.94 4.48 -15.69
N ALA A 316 -10.31 3.37 -15.33
CA ALA A 316 -10.49 2.77 -14.01
C ALA A 316 -9.67 3.53 -12.95
N ILE A 317 -10.29 3.94 -11.85
CA ILE A 317 -9.63 4.60 -10.73
C ILE A 317 -9.65 3.63 -9.55
N PHE A 318 -8.46 3.18 -9.14
CA PHE A 318 -8.26 2.31 -7.99
C PHE A 318 -8.01 3.14 -6.73
N LEU A 319 -8.80 2.90 -5.70
CA LEU A 319 -8.81 3.67 -4.45
C LEU A 319 -8.05 2.95 -3.34
N ASN A 320 -7.49 3.73 -2.40
CA ASN A 320 -6.76 3.19 -1.27
C ASN A 320 -7.61 2.28 -0.38
N VAL A 321 -6.95 1.33 0.25
CA VAL A 321 -7.52 0.44 1.26
C VAL A 321 -6.90 0.78 2.60
N ALA A 322 -7.70 1.26 3.54
CA ALA A 322 -7.21 1.78 4.83
C ALA A 322 -6.04 2.76 4.61
N ASN A 323 -4.90 2.51 5.25
CA ASN A 323 -3.69 3.35 5.13
C ASN A 323 -2.68 2.81 4.10
N GLN A 324 -3.06 1.83 3.28
CA GLN A 324 -2.18 1.29 2.26
C GLN A 324 -2.10 2.25 1.06
N HIS A 325 -0.92 2.35 0.45
CA HIS A 325 -0.69 3.20 -0.71
C HIS A 325 -1.28 2.59 -2.01
N HIS A 326 -1.22 3.34 -3.09
CA HIS A 326 -1.81 3.06 -4.42
C HIS A 326 -1.46 1.69 -5.05
N VAL A 327 -0.46 0.99 -4.56
CA VAL A 327 -0.15 -0.40 -4.96
C VAL A 327 -1.31 -1.35 -4.66
N GLY A 328 -2.12 -0.98 -3.66
CA GLY A 328 -3.29 -1.73 -3.23
C GLY A 328 -2.96 -2.96 -2.40
N PRO A 329 -3.97 -3.60 -1.83
CA PRO A 329 -3.77 -4.75 -0.97
C PRO A 329 -3.09 -5.87 -1.75
N ASN A 330 -1.98 -6.38 -1.19
CA ASN A 330 -1.25 -7.50 -1.78
C ASN A 330 -0.84 -7.29 -3.25
N ARG A 331 -0.55 -6.04 -3.63
CA ARG A 331 -0.21 -5.64 -5.01
C ARG A 331 -1.35 -5.80 -6.03
N LEU A 332 -2.59 -5.96 -5.58
CA LEU A 332 -3.73 -6.23 -6.46
C LEU A 332 -3.96 -5.13 -7.49
N TRP A 333 -3.83 -3.86 -7.09
CA TRP A 333 -4.08 -2.75 -8.02
C TRP A 333 -3.03 -2.67 -9.13
N VAL A 334 -1.77 -3.02 -8.84
CA VAL A 334 -0.71 -3.11 -9.86
C VAL A 334 -1.00 -4.24 -10.85
N GLU A 335 -1.34 -5.43 -10.36
CA GLU A 335 -1.63 -6.58 -11.22
C GLU A 335 -2.87 -6.35 -12.09
N TRP A 336 -3.93 -5.79 -11.51
CA TRP A 336 -5.18 -5.54 -12.24
C TRP A 336 -5.01 -4.42 -13.27
N SER A 337 -4.37 -3.31 -12.91
CA SER A 337 -4.13 -2.20 -13.82
C SER A 337 -3.31 -2.64 -15.04
N ARG A 338 -2.25 -3.44 -14.82
CA ARG A 338 -1.45 -4.01 -15.90
C ARG A 338 -2.24 -4.98 -16.77
N GLN A 339 -3.04 -5.85 -16.16
CA GLN A 339 -3.91 -6.79 -16.90
C GLN A 339 -4.99 -6.05 -17.71
N TRP A 340 -5.63 -5.04 -17.13
CA TRP A 340 -6.67 -4.28 -17.83
C TRP A 340 -6.10 -3.39 -18.94
N ALA A 341 -4.90 -2.86 -18.75
CA ALA A 341 -4.19 -2.14 -19.82
C ALA A 341 -3.95 -3.03 -21.05
N MET A 342 -3.59 -4.31 -20.87
CA MET A 342 -3.49 -5.27 -21.99
C MET A 342 -4.80 -5.40 -22.77
N ALA A 343 -5.94 -5.30 -22.10
CA ALA A 343 -7.28 -5.31 -22.69
C ALA A 343 -7.73 -3.91 -23.18
N GLY A 344 -6.86 -2.90 -23.11
CA GLY A 344 -7.12 -1.54 -23.59
C GLY A 344 -7.90 -0.66 -22.63
N ILE A 345 -8.05 -1.03 -21.36
CA ILE A 345 -8.64 -0.17 -20.31
C ILE A 345 -7.51 0.53 -19.57
N ARG A 346 -7.47 1.85 -19.68
CA ARG A 346 -6.56 2.71 -18.93
C ARG A 346 -6.95 2.74 -17.45
N SER A 347 -5.99 2.86 -16.56
CA SER A 347 -6.27 2.94 -15.13
C SER A 347 -5.36 3.93 -14.40
N LEU A 348 -5.89 4.55 -13.36
CA LEU A 348 -5.18 5.39 -12.40
C LEU A 348 -5.23 4.70 -11.03
N ARG A 349 -4.07 4.34 -10.49
CA ARG A 349 -3.90 3.94 -9.09
C ARG A 349 -3.58 5.18 -8.29
N LEU A 350 -4.49 5.60 -7.41
CA LEU A 350 -4.46 6.90 -6.76
C LEU A 350 -4.11 6.77 -5.28
N ASP A 351 -3.27 7.65 -4.78
CA ASP A 351 -3.15 7.94 -3.36
C ASP A 351 -4.02 9.17 -3.02
N LEU A 352 -4.95 9.00 -2.10
CA LEU A 352 -5.75 10.11 -1.57
C LEU A 352 -4.91 11.00 -0.65
N SER A 353 -5.35 12.22 -0.38
CA SER A 353 -4.66 13.18 0.46
C SER A 353 -4.20 12.57 1.78
N GLY A 354 -2.92 12.71 2.11
CA GLY A 354 -2.30 12.20 3.33
C GLY A 354 -2.04 10.69 3.35
N LEU A 355 -2.36 9.96 2.29
CA LEU A 355 -2.03 8.54 2.12
C LEU A 355 -0.88 8.36 1.14
N GLY A 356 -0.18 7.21 1.28
CA GLY A 356 0.90 6.82 0.38
C GLY A 356 1.92 7.94 0.14
N ASP A 357 1.99 8.40 -1.09
CA ASP A 357 2.91 9.46 -1.54
C ASP A 357 2.23 10.80 -1.80
N SER A 358 0.92 10.88 -1.62
CA SER A 358 0.17 12.14 -1.74
C SER A 358 0.46 13.10 -0.59
N PRO A 359 0.41 14.43 -0.86
CA PRO A 359 0.47 15.45 0.19
C PRO A 359 -0.81 15.42 1.04
N ASP A 360 -0.73 15.95 2.25
CA ASP A 360 -1.90 16.22 3.08
C ASP A 360 -2.45 17.61 2.78
N ARG A 361 -3.74 17.75 2.55
CA ARG A 361 -4.40 19.04 2.31
C ARG A 361 -4.31 20.00 3.50
N GLN A 362 -4.24 19.48 4.73
CA GLN A 362 -4.27 20.25 5.97
C GLN A 362 -2.95 20.26 6.75
N GLY A 363 -1.90 19.60 6.25
CA GLY A 363 -0.63 19.47 6.96
C GLY A 363 -0.67 18.51 8.16
N GLU A 364 -1.83 17.94 8.48
CA GLU A 364 -2.01 16.94 9.53
C GLU A 364 -2.19 15.54 8.93
N ARG A 365 -1.27 14.64 9.22
CA ARG A 365 -1.36 13.24 8.82
C ARG A 365 -1.99 12.43 9.96
N GLY A 366 -3.17 11.90 9.73
CA GLY A 366 -3.89 11.04 10.68
C GLY A 366 -4.15 9.65 10.13
N GLU A 367 -4.37 8.70 11.03
CA GLU A 367 -4.52 7.28 10.72
C GLU A 367 -5.78 6.91 9.91
N TRP A 368 -6.72 7.85 9.76
CA TRP A 368 -8.04 7.61 9.15
C TRP A 368 -8.34 8.49 7.94
N GLN A 369 -7.29 8.88 7.20
CA GLN A 369 -7.44 9.76 6.04
C GLN A 369 -8.43 9.23 5.01
N SER A 370 -8.43 7.91 4.77
CA SER A 370 -9.30 7.27 3.77
C SER A 370 -10.80 7.44 4.03
N CYS A 371 -11.21 7.86 5.22
CA CYS A 371 -12.62 7.99 5.60
C CYS A 371 -13.04 9.44 5.88
N LYS A 372 -12.12 10.40 5.72
CA LYS A 372 -12.44 11.83 5.87
C LYS A 372 -13.31 12.33 4.71
N PRO A 373 -14.14 13.35 4.93
CA PRO A 373 -14.95 13.96 3.86
C PRO A 373 -14.13 14.42 2.66
N GLU A 374 -12.92 14.91 2.90
CA GLU A 374 -11.98 15.39 1.88
C GLU A 374 -11.53 14.29 0.92
N ALA A 375 -11.55 13.03 1.36
CA ALA A 375 -11.24 11.89 0.51
C ALA A 375 -12.24 11.70 -0.65
N PHE A 376 -13.48 12.14 -0.47
CA PHE A 376 -14.48 12.11 -1.57
C PHE A 376 -14.21 13.20 -2.59
N ASP A 377 -13.75 14.38 -2.15
CA ASP A 377 -13.34 15.46 -3.04
C ASP A 377 -12.13 15.04 -3.88
N ASP A 378 -11.17 14.32 -3.29
CA ASP A 378 -10.02 13.75 -4.00
C ASP A 378 -10.46 12.80 -5.13
N VAL A 379 -11.47 11.96 -4.89
CA VAL A 379 -11.99 11.05 -5.92
C VAL A 379 -12.70 11.83 -7.03
N VAL A 380 -13.41 12.91 -6.71
CA VAL A 380 -14.05 13.80 -7.71
C VAL A 380 -12.98 14.49 -8.56
N ASP A 381 -11.94 15.03 -7.93
CA ASP A 381 -10.82 15.68 -8.64
C ASP A 381 -10.12 14.68 -9.56
N ALA A 382 -9.88 13.46 -9.08
CA ALA A 382 -9.26 12.39 -9.88
C ALA A 382 -10.13 11.98 -11.08
N ALA A 383 -11.45 11.91 -10.92
CA ALA A 383 -12.36 11.62 -12.02
C ALA A 383 -12.33 12.73 -13.09
N GLY A 384 -12.33 14.00 -12.65
CA GLY A 384 -12.21 15.16 -13.54
C GLY A 384 -10.88 15.18 -14.29
N TRP A 385 -9.79 14.85 -13.61
CA TRP A 385 -8.46 14.77 -14.24
C TRP A 385 -8.34 13.59 -15.21
N ALA A 386 -8.84 12.41 -14.83
CA ALA A 386 -8.75 11.20 -15.64
C ALA A 386 -9.60 11.27 -16.92
N SER A 387 -10.69 12.02 -16.89
CA SER A 387 -11.60 12.22 -18.03
C SER A 387 -12.15 13.65 -18.03
N PRO A 388 -11.37 14.65 -18.50
CA PRO A 388 -11.72 16.07 -18.40
C PRO A 388 -13.01 16.44 -19.15
N ASP A 389 -13.22 15.86 -20.33
CA ASP A 389 -14.41 16.13 -21.15
C ASP A 389 -15.69 15.50 -20.60
N ASN A 390 -15.55 14.41 -19.83
CA ASN A 390 -16.66 13.69 -19.23
C ASN A 390 -16.23 12.96 -17.94
N PRO A 391 -16.24 13.64 -16.79
CA PRO A 391 -15.84 13.04 -15.49
C PRO A 391 -16.62 11.76 -15.11
N SER A 392 -17.77 11.53 -15.74
CA SER A 392 -18.52 10.28 -15.57
C SER A 392 -17.94 9.08 -16.36
N ASN A 393 -17.01 9.32 -17.30
CA ASN A 393 -16.38 8.25 -18.08
C ASN A 393 -15.26 7.54 -17.31
N VAL A 394 -15.56 7.11 -16.08
CA VAL A 394 -14.65 6.40 -15.20
C VAL A 394 -15.31 5.15 -14.59
N ILE A 395 -14.48 4.23 -14.11
CA ILE A 395 -14.88 3.09 -13.26
C ILE A 395 -14.19 3.27 -11.92
N LEU A 396 -14.95 3.36 -10.84
CA LEU A 396 -14.39 3.42 -9.49
C LEU A 396 -14.21 2.00 -8.94
N VAL A 397 -13.02 1.68 -8.45
CA VAL A 397 -12.67 0.34 -7.96
C VAL A 397 -12.10 0.45 -6.56
N GLY A 398 -12.65 -0.30 -5.63
CA GLY A 398 -12.14 -0.30 -4.26
C GLY A 398 -12.48 -1.57 -3.48
N LEU A 399 -11.66 -1.84 -2.48
CA LEU A 399 -11.84 -2.88 -1.49
C LEU A 399 -11.96 -2.21 -0.11
N CYS A 400 -12.73 -2.78 0.81
CA CYS A 400 -12.87 -2.28 2.18
C CYS A 400 -13.32 -0.80 2.22
N SER A 401 -12.52 0.09 2.80
CA SER A 401 -12.76 1.54 2.82
C SER A 401 -12.77 2.15 1.41
N GLY A 402 -11.92 1.67 0.49
CA GLY A 402 -11.93 2.07 -0.91
C GLY A 402 -13.23 1.68 -1.62
N GLY A 403 -13.81 0.52 -1.28
CA GLY A 403 -15.13 0.11 -1.76
C GLY A 403 -16.24 1.05 -1.28
N TYR A 404 -16.18 1.48 -0.02
CA TYR A 404 -17.08 2.48 0.52
C TYR A 404 -16.96 3.83 -0.22
N GLN A 405 -15.71 4.30 -0.41
CA GLN A 405 -15.44 5.54 -1.14
C GLN A 405 -15.94 5.49 -2.59
N ALA A 406 -15.70 4.36 -3.28
CA ALA A 406 -16.17 4.17 -4.65
C ALA A 406 -17.70 4.33 -4.75
N LEU A 407 -18.40 3.72 -3.82
CA LEU A 407 -19.85 3.75 -3.77
C LEU A 407 -20.41 5.14 -3.40
N GLU A 408 -19.82 5.82 -2.42
CA GLU A 408 -20.24 7.16 -1.99
C GLU A 408 -19.96 8.22 -3.07
N SER A 409 -18.74 8.22 -3.61
CA SER A 409 -18.36 9.15 -4.67
C SER A 409 -19.17 8.96 -5.94
N ALA A 410 -19.65 7.73 -6.20
CA ALA A 410 -20.49 7.44 -7.36
C ALA A 410 -21.83 8.18 -7.35
N LEU A 411 -22.34 8.56 -6.20
CA LEU A 411 -23.57 9.35 -6.10
C LEU A 411 -23.42 10.76 -6.68
N THR A 412 -22.20 11.31 -6.60
CA THR A 412 -21.86 12.63 -7.14
C THR A 412 -21.31 12.54 -8.56
N ILE A 413 -20.34 11.67 -8.82
CA ILE A 413 -19.62 11.55 -10.11
C ILE A 413 -20.52 10.93 -11.17
N ARG A 414 -21.41 10.00 -10.80
CA ARG A 414 -22.23 9.18 -11.71
C ARG A 414 -21.38 8.41 -12.71
N PRO A 415 -20.40 7.62 -12.24
CA PRO A 415 -19.45 6.94 -13.11
C PRO A 415 -20.15 5.89 -13.98
N ARG A 416 -19.49 5.48 -15.06
CA ARG A 416 -19.97 4.35 -15.88
C ARG A 416 -20.04 3.05 -15.09
N GLY A 417 -19.09 2.84 -14.17
CA GLY A 417 -19.06 1.63 -13.35
C GLY A 417 -18.53 1.85 -11.94
N VAL A 418 -18.93 0.96 -11.04
CA VAL A 418 -18.40 0.81 -9.68
C VAL A 418 -18.13 -0.66 -9.41
N VAL A 419 -16.94 -0.95 -8.90
CA VAL A 419 -16.56 -2.26 -8.36
C VAL A 419 -16.23 -2.07 -6.89
N ALA A 420 -17.06 -2.60 -6.01
CA ALA A 420 -16.84 -2.55 -4.57
C ALA A 420 -16.71 -3.96 -4.01
N ILE A 421 -15.53 -4.25 -3.46
CA ILE A 421 -15.18 -5.55 -2.90
C ILE A 421 -15.14 -5.43 -1.40
N ASN A 422 -15.85 -6.30 -0.71
CA ASN A 422 -15.97 -6.28 0.76
C ASN A 422 -16.10 -4.85 1.32
N PRO A 423 -17.03 -4.01 0.77
CA PRO A 423 -17.09 -2.61 1.17
C PRO A 423 -17.42 -2.48 2.65
N VAL A 424 -16.68 -1.64 3.37
CA VAL A 424 -17.05 -1.24 4.72
C VAL A 424 -18.33 -0.44 4.61
N THR A 425 -19.36 -0.90 5.29
CA THR A 425 -20.70 -0.34 5.18
C THR A 425 -21.09 0.57 6.35
N SER A 426 -20.19 0.67 7.34
CA SER A 426 -20.30 1.61 8.45
C SER A 426 -18.92 1.94 8.98
N PHE A 427 -18.68 3.21 9.24
CA PHE A 427 -17.43 3.66 9.79
C PHE A 427 -17.69 4.52 11.04
N VAL A 428 -17.12 4.10 12.17
CA VAL A 428 -17.10 4.90 13.42
C VAL A 428 -15.62 5.08 13.79
N PRO A 429 -15.11 6.34 13.83
CA PRO A 429 -13.74 6.58 14.24
C PRO A 429 -13.49 6.09 15.67
N PRO A 430 -12.24 5.69 16.01
CA PRO A 430 -11.87 5.26 17.37
C PRO A 430 -12.14 6.30 18.46
N GLU A 431 -12.08 7.59 18.09
CA GLU A 431 -12.33 8.73 18.97
C GLU A 431 -13.82 8.91 19.31
N GLY A 432 -14.69 8.03 18.78
CA GLY A 432 -16.12 8.12 18.92
C GLY A 432 -16.73 9.25 18.09
N LEU A 433 -18.04 9.48 18.28
CA LEU A 433 -18.81 10.48 17.51
C LEU A 433 -18.50 11.94 17.90
N ALA A 434 -17.64 12.19 18.88
CA ALA A 434 -17.41 13.52 19.45
C ALA A 434 -16.61 14.47 18.54
N GLY A 435 -15.78 13.94 17.63
CA GLY A 435 -14.95 14.73 16.70
C GLY A 435 -15.55 14.90 15.30
N LEU A 436 -16.63 14.20 14.96
CA LEU A 436 -17.21 14.24 13.62
C LEU A 436 -18.18 15.41 13.45
N ARG A 437 -17.87 16.34 12.57
CA ARG A 437 -18.89 17.17 11.90
C ARG A 437 -19.67 16.28 10.93
N LEU A 438 -20.62 15.52 11.46
CA LEU A 438 -21.46 14.62 10.68
C LEU A 438 -22.40 15.43 9.80
N ASP A 439 -22.20 15.41 8.47
CA ASP A 439 -23.29 15.71 7.55
C ASP A 439 -24.21 14.48 7.50
N PRO A 440 -25.45 14.55 8.04
CA PRO A 440 -26.37 13.41 8.04
C PRO A 440 -26.75 12.94 6.63
N ARG A 441 -26.44 13.72 5.59
CA ARG A 441 -26.73 13.43 4.18
C ARG A 441 -25.69 12.53 3.54
N ARG A 442 -24.47 12.45 4.13
CA ARG A 442 -23.31 11.72 3.59
C ARG A 442 -22.99 10.42 4.34
N LEU A 443 -23.76 10.02 5.34
CA LEU A 443 -23.52 8.77 6.07
C LEU A 443 -24.28 7.60 5.45
N ILE A 444 -23.55 6.74 4.77
CA ILE A 444 -24.02 5.38 4.46
C ILE A 444 -23.63 4.51 5.66
N VAL A 445 -24.61 4.06 6.42
CA VAL A 445 -24.36 3.18 7.57
C VAL A 445 -25.03 1.83 7.32
N PHE A 446 -24.21 0.83 7.06
CA PHE A 446 -24.58 -0.57 7.23
C PHE A 446 -23.88 -1.05 8.52
N PRO A 447 -24.54 -1.21 9.65
CA PRO A 447 -23.88 -1.62 10.87
C PRO A 447 -23.39 -3.06 10.76
N SER A 448 -22.07 -3.29 10.92
CA SER A 448 -21.58 -4.60 11.33
C SER A 448 -22.04 -4.91 12.76
N ASP A 449 -22.15 -6.18 13.13
CA ASP A 449 -22.61 -6.54 14.48
C ASP A 449 -21.65 -5.96 15.54
N ASP A 450 -20.34 -5.81 15.25
CA ASP A 450 -19.34 -5.19 16.13
C ASP A 450 -19.56 -3.69 16.30
N VAL A 451 -19.93 -2.97 15.23
CA VAL A 451 -20.26 -1.53 15.32
C VAL A 451 -21.58 -1.33 16.08
N VAL A 452 -22.55 -2.24 15.92
CA VAL A 452 -23.79 -2.21 16.70
C VAL A 452 -23.51 -2.50 18.18
N GLU A 453 -22.58 -3.40 18.48
CA GLU A 453 -22.18 -3.75 19.86
C GLU A 453 -21.38 -2.62 20.52
N ASN A 454 -20.38 -2.09 19.84
CA ASN A 454 -19.61 -0.93 20.28
C ASN A 454 -20.50 0.33 20.41
N PHE A 455 -21.46 0.51 19.50
CA PHE A 455 -22.44 1.59 19.56
C PHE A 455 -23.45 1.38 20.68
N ARG A 456 -23.87 0.13 20.97
CA ARG A 456 -24.71 -0.22 22.13
C ARG A 456 -23.98 0.02 23.46
N GLU A 457 -22.69 -0.25 23.54
CA GLU A 457 -21.88 0.06 24.72
C GLU A 457 -21.68 1.57 24.91
N ALA A 458 -21.39 2.31 23.83
CA ALA A 458 -21.24 3.77 23.87
C ALA A 458 -22.55 4.51 24.19
N ILE A 459 -23.72 3.91 23.86
CA ILE A 459 -25.06 4.47 24.10
C ILE A 459 -25.74 3.79 25.32
N ARG A 460 -25.00 3.20 26.26
CA ARG A 460 -25.66 2.74 27.51
C ARG A 460 -26.49 3.88 28.12
N PRO A 461 -27.77 3.62 28.50
CA PRO A 461 -28.78 4.65 28.76
C PRO A 461 -28.46 5.64 29.90
N THR A 462 -27.46 5.32 30.72
CA THR A 462 -27.11 6.07 31.91
C THR A 462 -26.39 7.40 31.65
N ASN A 463 -25.69 7.55 30.47
CA ASN A 463 -24.87 8.75 30.26
C ASN A 463 -25.35 9.71 29.15
N LEU A 464 -26.05 9.21 28.12
CA LEU A 464 -26.42 10.05 26.96
C LEU A 464 -27.80 10.74 27.11
N ARG A 465 -28.76 10.10 27.80
CA ARG A 465 -30.09 10.70 28.03
C ARG A 465 -30.04 11.95 28.92
N GLN A 466 -29.09 11.99 29.86
CA GLN A 466 -28.92 13.14 30.75
C GLN A 466 -28.14 14.30 30.13
N ARG A 467 -27.23 14.02 29.22
CA ARG A 467 -26.37 15.07 28.60
C ARG A 467 -26.92 15.68 27.30
N PHE A 468 -27.71 14.93 26.52
CA PHE A 468 -28.20 15.42 25.22
C PHE A 468 -29.60 14.84 24.86
N PRO A 469 -30.68 15.37 25.40
CA PRO A 469 -32.04 14.82 25.14
C PRO A 469 -32.49 14.89 23.67
N GLY A 470 -31.97 15.84 22.88
CA GLY A 470 -32.30 15.96 21.45
C GLY A 470 -31.44 15.12 20.51
N LEU A 471 -30.32 14.55 20.99
CA LEU A 471 -29.40 13.76 20.18
C LEU A 471 -29.86 12.29 20.06
N ALA A 472 -30.52 11.78 21.12
CA ALA A 472 -30.95 10.37 21.14
C ALA A 472 -31.99 10.03 20.06
N TRP A 473 -32.87 10.94 19.67
CA TRP A 473 -33.81 10.71 18.57
C TRP A 473 -33.15 10.88 17.19
N ARG A 474 -32.20 11.81 17.05
CA ARG A 474 -31.40 11.96 15.81
C ARG A 474 -30.52 10.74 15.57
N LEU A 475 -29.94 10.18 16.62
CA LEU A 475 -29.19 8.93 16.59
C LEU A 475 -30.07 7.71 16.27
N ARG A 476 -31.34 7.68 16.74
CA ARG A 476 -32.32 6.67 16.32
C ARG A 476 -32.67 6.73 14.84
N LEU A 477 -32.69 7.92 14.23
CA LEU A 477 -32.86 8.08 12.78
C LEU A 477 -31.64 7.63 11.98
N ILE A 478 -30.44 7.80 12.54
CA ILE A 478 -29.19 7.30 11.99
C ILE A 478 -29.10 5.78 12.16
N ALA A 479 -29.55 5.24 13.29
CA ALA A 479 -29.51 3.82 13.63
C ALA A 479 -30.61 2.95 12.98
N HIS A 480 -31.44 3.49 12.07
CA HIS A 480 -32.37 2.71 11.28
C HIS A 480 -31.84 2.49 9.84
N PRO A 481 -30.93 1.52 9.65
CA PRO A 481 -30.26 1.25 8.36
C PRO A 481 -31.22 0.80 7.26
N ARG A 482 -32.35 0.18 7.63
CA ARG A 482 -33.29 -0.47 6.71
C ARG A 482 -33.91 0.44 5.63
N ARG A 483 -33.85 1.76 5.80
CA ARG A 483 -34.43 2.69 4.81
C ARG A 483 -33.41 3.37 3.89
N ARG A 484 -32.12 3.36 4.23
CA ARG A 484 -31.10 4.09 3.46
C ARG A 484 -30.37 3.22 2.42
N SER A 485 -30.03 1.99 2.76
CA SER A 485 -29.31 1.08 1.85
C SER A 485 -30.06 0.78 0.55
N GLY A 486 -31.37 0.59 0.62
CA GLY A 486 -32.18 0.40 -0.59
C GLY A 486 -32.19 1.64 -1.50
N ARG A 487 -32.28 2.84 -0.92
CA ARG A 487 -32.29 4.10 -1.70
C ARG A 487 -30.99 4.36 -2.44
N TRP A 488 -29.88 3.97 -1.85
CA TRP A 488 -28.58 4.16 -2.40
C TRP A 488 -28.30 3.23 -3.61
N LEU A 489 -28.58 1.94 -3.51
CA LEU A 489 -28.54 1.04 -4.68
C LEU A 489 -29.56 1.47 -5.74
N ASP A 490 -30.76 1.89 -5.36
CA ASP A 490 -31.75 2.47 -6.27
C ASP A 490 -31.20 3.69 -7.02
N GLN A 491 -30.44 4.56 -6.33
CA GLN A 491 -29.88 5.75 -6.96
C GLN A 491 -28.81 5.40 -7.98
N LEU A 492 -27.88 4.50 -7.67
CA LEU A 492 -26.85 4.04 -8.60
C LEU A 492 -27.47 3.41 -9.86
N VAL A 493 -28.47 2.55 -9.68
CA VAL A 493 -29.20 1.93 -10.79
C VAL A 493 -29.92 2.97 -11.63
N ARG A 494 -30.63 3.95 -11.02
CA ARG A 494 -31.33 5.02 -11.74
C ARG A 494 -30.39 5.96 -12.50
N GLN A 495 -29.18 6.17 -11.98
CA GLN A 495 -28.15 6.97 -12.62
C GLN A 495 -27.53 6.27 -13.83
N GLY A 496 -27.81 4.97 -14.01
CA GLY A 496 -27.24 4.16 -15.08
C GLY A 496 -25.82 3.65 -14.78
N THR A 497 -25.36 3.73 -13.53
CA THR A 497 -24.05 3.22 -13.11
C THR A 497 -24.08 1.70 -13.03
N ASP A 498 -23.19 1.03 -13.76
CA ASP A 498 -23.00 -0.43 -13.69
C ASP A 498 -22.26 -0.77 -12.39
N THR A 499 -22.92 -1.44 -11.46
CA THR A 499 -22.41 -1.70 -10.12
C THR A 499 -22.18 -3.19 -9.87
N LEU A 500 -20.95 -3.55 -9.52
CA LEU A 500 -20.57 -4.88 -9.05
C LEU A 500 -20.21 -4.80 -7.56
N LEU A 501 -20.94 -5.55 -6.74
CA LEU A 501 -20.61 -5.79 -5.34
C LEU A 501 -20.08 -7.22 -5.21
N VAL A 502 -18.88 -7.39 -4.69
CA VAL A 502 -18.32 -8.70 -4.32
C VAL A 502 -18.17 -8.74 -2.81
N CYS A 503 -18.86 -9.65 -2.15
CA CYS A 503 -18.96 -9.66 -0.69
C CYS A 503 -18.70 -11.05 -0.11
N GLY A 504 -17.90 -11.10 0.93
CA GLY A 504 -17.85 -12.23 1.85
C GLY A 504 -19.09 -12.29 2.76
N ASP A 505 -19.11 -13.27 3.65
CA ASP A 505 -20.25 -13.48 4.56
C ASP A 505 -20.48 -12.29 5.50
N ALA A 506 -19.39 -11.68 5.97
CA ALA A 506 -19.44 -10.56 6.91
C ALA A 506 -20.08 -9.31 6.28
N GLU A 507 -19.69 -8.96 5.05
CA GLU A 507 -20.16 -7.77 4.33
C GLU A 507 -21.50 -7.99 3.65
N PHE A 508 -21.80 -9.22 3.22
CA PHE A 508 -23.09 -9.53 2.60
C PHE A 508 -24.26 -9.53 3.60
N ARG A 509 -24.01 -9.96 4.84
CA ARG A 509 -25.04 -10.01 5.89
C ARG A 509 -25.70 -8.66 6.17
N PRO A 510 -24.97 -7.54 6.34
CA PRO A 510 -25.56 -6.20 6.48
C PRO A 510 -26.37 -5.76 5.25
N ILE A 511 -25.87 -6.02 4.03
CA ILE A 511 -26.60 -5.69 2.78
C ILE A 511 -27.94 -6.44 2.77
N ARG A 512 -27.93 -7.74 3.05
CA ARG A 512 -29.15 -8.56 3.10
C ARG A 512 -30.13 -8.15 4.20
N LYS A 513 -29.62 -7.68 5.34
CA LYS A 513 -30.48 -7.13 6.43
C LYS A 513 -31.07 -5.77 6.05
N GLY A 514 -30.34 -4.95 5.29
CA GLY A 514 -30.71 -3.58 4.92
C GLY A 514 -31.61 -3.50 3.69
N VAL A 515 -31.53 -4.46 2.78
CA VAL A 515 -32.30 -4.50 1.51
C VAL A 515 -33.14 -5.77 1.48
N ARG A 516 -34.45 -5.63 1.24
CA ARG A 516 -35.32 -6.81 1.07
C ARG A 516 -34.85 -7.63 -0.12
N ALA A 517 -34.81 -8.97 -0.02
CA ALA A 517 -34.34 -9.84 -1.08
C ALA A 517 -35.06 -9.62 -2.43
N ALA A 518 -36.41 -9.46 -2.40
CA ALA A 518 -37.19 -9.16 -3.61
C ALA A 518 -36.83 -7.80 -4.24
N HIS A 519 -36.41 -6.82 -3.42
CA HIS A 519 -35.97 -5.52 -3.91
C HIS A 519 -34.59 -5.63 -4.56
N LEU A 520 -33.66 -6.32 -3.92
CA LEU A 520 -32.33 -6.60 -4.47
C LEU A 520 -32.45 -7.32 -5.82
N GLN A 521 -33.21 -8.40 -5.89
CA GLN A 521 -33.47 -9.12 -7.13
C GLN A 521 -34.07 -8.23 -8.23
N ARG A 522 -34.96 -7.30 -7.86
CA ARG A 522 -35.52 -6.36 -8.83
C ARG A 522 -34.44 -5.43 -9.39
N LEU A 523 -33.51 -4.94 -8.56
CA LEU A 523 -32.40 -4.12 -9.01
C LEU A 523 -31.44 -4.91 -9.90
N GLU A 524 -31.15 -6.16 -9.56
CA GLU A 524 -30.29 -7.03 -10.38
C GLU A 524 -30.91 -7.33 -11.76
N ARG A 525 -32.24 -7.50 -11.84
CA ARG A 525 -32.95 -7.67 -13.12
C ARG A 525 -32.81 -6.48 -14.09
N THR A 526 -32.42 -5.30 -13.59
CA THR A 526 -32.12 -4.17 -14.48
C THR A 526 -30.85 -4.37 -15.29
N GLY A 527 -30.01 -5.36 -14.92
CA GLY A 527 -28.70 -5.59 -15.50
C GLY A 527 -27.64 -4.56 -15.10
N ARG A 528 -28.00 -3.57 -14.24
CA ARG A 528 -27.09 -2.51 -13.77
C ARG A 528 -26.48 -2.81 -12.39
N LEU A 529 -27.05 -3.74 -11.65
CA LEU A 529 -26.50 -4.20 -10.37
C LEU A 529 -26.22 -5.70 -10.46
N ARG A 530 -25.06 -6.10 -9.98
CA ARG A 530 -24.69 -7.48 -9.76
C ARG A 530 -24.11 -7.61 -8.35
N VAL A 531 -24.60 -8.58 -7.59
CA VAL A 531 -24.11 -8.86 -6.24
C VAL A 531 -23.60 -10.30 -6.19
N GLU A 532 -22.30 -10.44 -6.00
CA GLU A 532 -21.61 -11.72 -5.86
C GLU A 532 -21.33 -11.99 -4.39
N HIS A 533 -22.04 -12.95 -3.83
CA HIS A 533 -21.77 -13.45 -2.49
C HIS A 533 -20.86 -14.68 -2.58
N LEU A 534 -19.63 -14.52 -2.12
CA LEU A 534 -18.62 -15.59 -2.09
C LEU A 534 -18.49 -16.09 -0.65
N ALA A 535 -19.09 -17.25 -0.35
CA ALA A 535 -19.04 -17.83 0.99
C ALA A 535 -17.58 -18.12 1.40
N GLY A 536 -17.22 -17.75 2.62
CA GLY A 536 -15.87 -17.91 3.16
C GLY A 536 -14.82 -16.94 2.59
N LEU A 537 -15.21 -15.97 1.76
CA LEU A 537 -14.28 -14.94 1.29
C LEU A 537 -13.79 -14.11 2.48
N GLN A 538 -12.47 -14.04 2.63
CA GLN A 538 -11.87 -13.19 3.67
C GLN A 538 -11.93 -11.71 3.29
N HIS A 539 -12.07 -10.85 4.32
CA HIS A 539 -12.18 -9.41 4.14
C HIS A 539 -11.01 -8.81 3.35
N ASP A 540 -9.79 -9.16 3.72
CA ASP A 540 -8.55 -8.55 3.22
C ASP A 540 -7.96 -9.25 1.99
N LEU A 541 -8.61 -10.31 1.49
CA LEU A 541 -8.13 -11.12 0.36
C LEU A 541 -6.70 -11.64 0.55
N PHE A 542 -6.35 -12.09 1.77
CA PHE A 542 -5.00 -12.59 2.05
C PHE A 542 -4.71 -13.96 1.41
N ILE A 543 -5.72 -14.75 1.09
CA ILE A 543 -5.56 -16.08 0.46
C ILE A 543 -5.43 -15.94 -1.06
N ALA A 544 -4.37 -16.51 -1.65
CA ALA A 544 -4.03 -16.39 -3.07
C ALA A 544 -5.15 -16.89 -4.00
N ASP A 545 -5.77 -18.03 -3.68
CA ASP A 545 -6.87 -18.59 -4.48
C ASP A 545 -8.10 -17.67 -4.48
N GLN A 546 -8.41 -17.07 -3.32
CA GLN A 546 -9.50 -16.09 -3.21
C GLN A 546 -9.20 -14.82 -4.03
N ARG A 547 -7.96 -14.30 -3.96
CA ARG A 547 -7.53 -13.18 -4.82
C ARG A 547 -7.69 -13.51 -6.29
N SER A 548 -7.27 -14.69 -6.70
CA SER A 548 -7.35 -15.16 -8.08
C SER A 548 -8.80 -15.30 -8.55
N LEU A 549 -9.69 -15.81 -7.69
CA LEU A 549 -11.13 -15.91 -7.96
C LEU A 549 -11.75 -14.52 -8.15
N VAL A 550 -11.53 -13.62 -7.19
CA VAL A 550 -12.08 -12.25 -7.25
C VAL A 550 -11.52 -11.50 -8.46
N ARG A 551 -10.21 -11.64 -8.76
CA ARG A 551 -9.59 -11.05 -9.94
C ARG A 551 -10.26 -11.50 -11.25
N ARG A 552 -10.48 -12.80 -11.41
CA ARG A 552 -11.16 -13.32 -12.62
C ARG A 552 -12.56 -12.75 -12.73
N LEU A 553 -13.37 -12.88 -11.68
CA LEU A 553 -14.76 -12.41 -11.65
C LEU A 553 -14.88 -10.92 -11.97
N VAL A 554 -14.08 -10.09 -11.33
CA VAL A 554 -14.08 -8.63 -11.53
C VAL A 554 -13.58 -8.28 -12.94
N THR A 555 -12.48 -8.91 -13.38
CA THR A 555 -11.93 -8.65 -14.72
C THR A 555 -12.92 -9.05 -15.83
N GLU A 556 -13.53 -10.23 -15.73
CA GLU A 556 -14.55 -10.68 -16.69
C GLU A 556 -15.72 -9.70 -16.77
N GLN A 557 -16.23 -9.24 -15.62
CA GLN A 557 -17.32 -8.28 -15.55
C GLN A 557 -16.94 -6.93 -16.16
N VAL A 558 -15.75 -6.41 -15.84
CA VAL A 558 -15.28 -5.11 -16.34
C VAL A 558 -15.04 -5.20 -17.86
N LEU A 559 -14.36 -6.25 -18.32
CA LEU A 559 -14.05 -6.40 -19.74
C LEU A 559 -15.31 -6.62 -20.57
N SER A 560 -16.26 -7.45 -20.11
CA SER A 560 -17.52 -7.67 -20.84
C SER A 560 -18.39 -6.42 -20.98
N ARG A 561 -18.21 -5.42 -20.09
CA ARG A 561 -19.00 -4.19 -20.10
C ARG A 561 -18.30 -3.03 -20.80
N PHE A 562 -16.96 -2.98 -20.77
CA PHE A 562 -16.20 -1.78 -21.10
C PHE A 562 -15.05 -2.01 -22.09
N SER A 563 -14.70 -3.26 -22.46
CA SER A 563 -13.78 -3.53 -23.58
C SER A 563 -14.54 -3.66 -24.90
N ASP A 564 -13.82 -3.48 -26.01
CA ASP A 564 -14.37 -3.77 -27.33
C ASP A 564 -14.69 -5.26 -27.44
N HIS A 565 -15.89 -5.59 -27.88
CA HIS A 565 -16.17 -6.89 -28.44
C HIS A 565 -15.50 -6.92 -29.83
N SER A 566 -14.20 -7.33 -29.86
CA SER A 566 -13.50 -7.66 -31.11
C SER A 566 -13.81 -9.08 -31.52
#